data_4184d33367a90da4f28b2e7e410e6742
#
_entry.id   4184d33367a90da4f28b2e7e410e6742
#
_cell.length_a   1.000
_cell.length_b   1.000
_cell.length_c   1.000
_cell.angle_alpha   90.00
_cell.angle_beta   90.00
_cell.angle_gamma   90.00
#
_symmetry.space_group_name_H-M   'P 1'
#
loop_
_entity.id
_entity.type
_entity.pdbx_description
1 polymer ?
#
loop_
_entity_poly.entity_id
_entity_poly.type
_entity_poly.pdbx_seq_one_letter_code
_entity_poly.pdbx_strand_id
1 'polypeptide(L)'
;TIRRNSSSPTARHKTPADMDNILARRAAVETCCDDSLFLNETGNVCCATSGNMFIAIGDKLVPRKVLAGVLPGTVRAWLLDKAAQIGMDLVEASLTLEEVKAADFVLMTNSLRLFSPVTKIDGATFPGQLPSAFKLASRLMLESG
;
A
#
# COMPACT_ATOMS: atom_id res chain seq x y z
N THR A 1 -15.88 -0.16 9.58
CA THR A 1 -14.48 0.11 9.18
C THR A 1 -13.59 -0.07 10.41
N ILE A 2 -12.61 -0.96 10.33
CA ILE A 2 -11.64 -1.17 11.40
C ILE A 2 -10.54 -0.12 11.27
N ARG A 3 -10.24 0.59 12.36
CA ARG A 3 -9.15 1.57 12.39
C ARG A 3 -7.91 0.94 13.01
N ARG A 4 -6.75 1.21 12.43
CA ARG A 4 -5.48 0.74 12.96
C ARG A 4 -4.95 1.73 13.99
N ASN A 5 -4.61 1.23 15.18
CA ASN A 5 -3.93 2.04 16.19
C ASN A 5 -2.45 2.16 15.84
N SER A 6 -2.04 3.31 15.29
CA SER A 6 -0.66 3.57 14.88
C SER A 6 0.30 3.68 16.07
N SER A 7 -0.22 3.95 17.26
CA SER A 7 0.56 4.05 18.51
C SER A 7 0.85 2.67 19.13
N SER A 8 0.18 1.59 18.67
CA SER A 8 0.44 0.26 19.19
C SER A 8 1.82 -0.26 18.76
N PRO A 9 2.64 -0.75 19.69
CA PRO A 9 3.92 -1.40 19.35
C PRO A 9 3.75 -2.56 18.35
N THR A 10 2.62 -3.28 18.42
CA THR A 10 2.31 -4.42 17.54
C THR A 10 1.99 -4.00 16.11
N ALA A 11 1.60 -2.74 15.87
CA ALA A 11 1.30 -2.25 14.52
C ALA A 11 2.49 -2.32 13.55
N ARG A 12 3.72 -2.36 14.09
CA ARG A 12 4.98 -2.40 13.30
C ARG A 12 5.58 -3.81 13.23
N HIS A 13 4.97 -4.79 13.88
CA HIS A 13 5.45 -6.16 13.92
C HIS A 13 4.49 -7.10 13.19
N LYS A 14 5.06 -8.01 12.41
CA LYS A 14 4.28 -9.08 11.80
C LYS A 14 4.02 -10.13 12.88
N THR A 15 2.79 -10.17 13.38
CA THR A 15 2.37 -11.13 14.38
C THR A 15 1.38 -12.14 13.81
N PRO A 16 1.41 -13.42 14.22
CA PRO A 16 0.39 -14.40 13.81
C PRO A 16 -1.02 -14.05 14.30
N ALA A 17 -1.13 -13.26 15.36
CA ALA A 17 -2.40 -12.87 16.00
C ALA A 17 -2.93 -11.53 15.46
N ASP A 18 -2.85 -11.30 14.15
CA ASP A 18 -3.36 -10.07 13.53
C ASP A 18 -4.87 -10.19 13.24
N MET A 19 -5.64 -10.22 14.32
CA MET A 19 -7.10 -10.42 14.28
C MET A 19 -7.79 -9.30 13.48
N ASP A 20 -7.30 -8.07 13.58
CA ASP A 20 -7.87 -6.94 12.83
C ASP A 20 -7.76 -7.16 11.32
N ASN A 21 -6.65 -7.70 10.84
CA ASN A 21 -6.50 -8.05 9.43
C ASN A 21 -7.48 -9.16 9.00
N ILE A 22 -7.69 -10.17 9.84
CA ILE A 22 -8.62 -11.26 9.56
C ILE A 22 -10.05 -10.72 9.46
N LEU A 23 -10.47 -9.92 10.43
CA LEU A 23 -11.81 -9.32 10.45
C LEU A 23 -12.04 -8.36 9.27
N ALA A 24 -11.06 -7.51 8.96
CA ALA A 24 -11.14 -6.60 7.84
C ALA A 24 -11.18 -7.35 6.50
N ARG A 25 -10.41 -8.43 6.36
CA ARG A 25 -10.43 -9.27 5.16
C ARG A 25 -11.76 -9.99 4.99
N ARG A 26 -12.33 -10.50 6.07
CA ARG A 26 -13.66 -11.12 6.05
C ARG A 26 -14.74 -10.12 5.60
N ALA A 27 -14.73 -8.90 6.15
CA ALA A 27 -15.64 -7.84 5.76
C ALA A 27 -15.49 -7.46 4.26
N ALA A 28 -14.26 -7.48 3.71
CA ALA A 28 -14.05 -7.28 2.28
C ALA A 28 -14.72 -8.37 1.44
N VAL A 29 -14.54 -9.63 1.80
CA VAL A 29 -15.16 -10.77 1.08
C VAL A 29 -16.68 -10.68 1.11
N GLU A 30 -17.27 -10.31 2.24
CA GLU A 30 -18.73 -10.14 2.40
C GLU A 30 -19.29 -9.01 1.49
N THR A 31 -18.44 -8.06 1.08
CA THR A 31 -18.78 -6.96 0.17
C THR A 31 -18.25 -7.16 -1.26
N CYS A 32 -17.85 -8.38 -1.63
CA CYS A 32 -17.28 -8.73 -2.93
C CYS A 32 -16.04 -7.90 -3.30
N CYS A 33 -15.22 -7.57 -2.31
CA CYS A 33 -13.93 -6.89 -2.48
C CYS A 33 -12.76 -7.83 -2.22
N ASP A 34 -11.65 -7.62 -2.92
CA ASP A 34 -10.45 -8.45 -2.78
C ASP A 34 -9.65 -8.14 -1.50
N ASP A 35 -9.76 -6.91 -0.99
CA ASP A 35 -9.01 -6.44 0.19
C ASP A 35 -9.74 -5.29 0.90
N SER A 36 -9.28 -4.93 2.08
CA SER A 36 -9.74 -3.75 2.83
C SER A 36 -8.58 -2.80 3.13
N LEU A 37 -8.89 -1.50 3.16
CA LEU A 37 -7.95 -0.48 3.59
C LEU A 37 -8.13 -0.18 5.07
N PHE A 38 -7.01 -0.03 5.77
CA PHE A 38 -6.98 0.50 7.11
C PHE A 38 -6.78 2.02 7.11
N LEU A 39 -7.56 2.69 7.92
CA LEU A 39 -7.32 4.08 8.30
C LEU A 39 -6.72 4.09 9.71
N ASN A 40 -5.86 5.06 9.98
CA ASN A 40 -5.40 5.31 11.35
C ASN A 40 -6.42 6.12 12.15
N GLU A 41 -6.10 6.46 13.39
CA GLU A 41 -6.95 7.23 14.30
C GLU A 41 -7.24 8.65 13.79
N THR A 42 -6.36 9.21 12.96
CA THR A 42 -6.55 10.54 12.32
C THR A 42 -7.29 10.49 10.99
N GLY A 43 -7.74 9.30 10.56
CA GLY A 43 -8.48 9.12 9.30
C GLY A 43 -7.62 9.01 8.05
N ASN A 44 -6.29 8.96 8.19
CA ASN A 44 -5.39 8.76 7.06
C ASN A 44 -5.27 7.29 6.68
N VAL A 45 -5.13 7.02 5.39
CA VAL A 45 -4.91 5.66 4.88
C VAL A 45 -3.54 5.13 5.32
N CYS A 46 -3.50 3.92 5.88
CA CYS A 46 -2.29 3.26 6.32
C CYS A 46 -1.78 2.23 5.32
N CYS A 47 -2.53 1.14 5.16
CA CYS A 47 -2.16 -0.03 4.37
C CYS A 47 -3.41 -0.80 3.96
N ALA A 48 -3.24 -1.82 3.13
CA ALA A 48 -4.24 -2.86 2.93
C ALA A 48 -4.05 -4.00 3.95
N THR A 49 -5.00 -4.93 4.05
CA THR A 49 -4.86 -6.07 4.96
C THR A 49 -3.71 -7.00 4.56
N SER A 50 -3.38 -7.07 3.28
CA SER A 50 -2.38 -7.98 2.73
C SER A 50 -1.10 -7.31 2.25
N GLY A 51 -0.95 -5.97 2.34
CA GLY A 51 0.24 -5.30 1.81
C GLY A 51 0.37 -3.83 2.16
N ASN A 52 1.54 -3.30 1.82
CA ASN A 52 1.81 -1.87 1.88
C ASN A 52 1.20 -1.17 0.66
N MET A 53 0.82 0.08 0.82
CA MET A 53 0.23 0.88 -0.24
C MET A 53 1.13 2.05 -0.63
N PHE A 54 1.20 2.29 -1.92
CA PHE A 54 1.83 3.44 -2.54
C PHE A 54 0.85 4.11 -3.48
N ILE A 55 1.04 5.39 -3.68
CA ILE A 55 0.28 6.19 -4.63
C ILE A 55 1.25 6.83 -5.59
N ALA A 56 0.91 6.86 -6.86
CA ALA A 56 1.64 7.64 -7.85
C ALA A 56 0.78 8.81 -8.32
N ILE A 57 1.40 9.99 -8.39
CA ILE A 57 0.84 11.22 -8.92
C ILE A 57 1.90 11.80 -9.86
N GLY A 58 1.70 11.68 -11.17
CA GLY A 58 2.73 11.95 -12.16
C GLY A 58 3.96 11.05 -11.94
N ASP A 59 5.12 11.66 -11.79
CA ASP A 59 6.42 11.02 -11.50
C ASP A 59 6.69 10.84 -10.00
N LYS A 60 5.78 11.31 -9.14
CA LYS A 60 5.93 11.22 -7.68
C LYS A 60 5.36 9.92 -7.14
N LEU A 61 6.17 9.21 -6.37
CA LEU A 61 5.77 8.04 -5.60
C LEU A 61 5.58 8.43 -4.13
N VAL A 62 4.37 8.26 -3.62
CA VAL A 62 3.99 8.65 -2.26
C VAL A 62 3.84 7.41 -1.39
N PRO A 63 4.87 7.03 -0.62
CA PRO A 63 4.78 5.96 0.36
C PRO A 63 4.00 6.41 1.60
N ARG A 64 3.39 5.46 2.29
CA ARG A 64 2.82 5.70 3.61
C ARG A 64 3.94 5.72 4.66
N LYS A 65 3.86 6.66 5.60
CA LYS A 65 4.81 6.72 6.73
C LYS A 65 4.68 5.49 7.61
N VAL A 66 5.82 4.92 8.03
CA VAL A 66 5.83 3.77 8.98
C VAL A 66 5.19 4.17 10.32
N LEU A 67 5.36 5.42 10.72
CA LEU A 67 4.73 5.98 11.93
C LEU A 67 3.18 5.97 11.89
N ALA A 68 2.58 5.81 10.72
CA ALA A 68 1.12 5.66 10.57
C ALA A 68 0.60 4.22 10.87
N GLY A 69 1.38 3.36 11.52
CA GLY A 69 1.00 1.99 11.83
C GLY A 69 1.18 1.03 10.64
N VAL A 70 2.10 1.33 9.74
CA VAL A 70 2.41 0.53 8.56
C VAL A 70 3.53 -0.45 8.87
N LEU A 71 3.31 -1.74 8.53
CA LEU A 71 4.36 -2.75 8.61
C LEU A 71 5.51 -2.39 7.67
N PRO A 72 6.79 -2.39 8.13
CA PRO A 72 7.95 -2.17 7.27
C PRO A 72 8.22 -3.39 6.38
N GLY A 73 7.45 -3.53 5.29
CA GLY A 73 7.57 -4.65 4.37
C GLY A 73 8.87 -4.63 3.55
N THR A 74 9.41 -5.81 3.23
CA THR A 74 10.66 -5.97 2.46
C THR A 74 10.55 -5.37 1.06
N VAL A 75 9.47 -5.66 0.33
CA VAL A 75 9.22 -5.07 -0.99
C VAL A 75 9.06 -3.55 -0.91
N ARG A 76 8.41 -3.05 0.16
CA ARG A 76 8.34 -1.62 0.41
C ARG A 76 9.72 -1.00 0.59
N ALA A 77 10.57 -1.59 1.43
CA ALA A 77 11.93 -1.08 1.68
C ALA A 77 12.76 -1.06 0.40
N TRP A 78 12.70 -2.13 -0.38
CA TRP A 78 13.38 -2.23 -1.67
C TRP A 78 12.89 -1.16 -2.65
N LEU A 79 11.58 -0.95 -2.77
CA LEU A 79 11.02 0.05 -3.68
C LEU A 79 11.43 1.47 -3.29
N LEU A 80 11.52 1.78 -2.00
CA LEU A 80 12.00 3.07 -1.51
C LEU A 80 13.48 3.30 -1.88
N ASP A 81 14.32 2.27 -1.76
CA ASP A 81 15.74 2.33 -2.13
C ASP A 81 15.94 2.52 -3.65
N LYS A 82 15.07 1.95 -4.46
CA LYS A 82 15.20 1.92 -5.93
C LYS A 82 14.35 2.95 -6.68
N ALA A 83 13.57 3.77 -5.98
CA ALA A 83 12.61 4.69 -6.61
C ALA A 83 13.27 5.60 -7.66
N ALA A 84 14.41 6.20 -7.35
CA ALA A 84 15.14 7.05 -8.29
C ALA A 84 15.64 6.28 -9.55
N GLN A 85 16.01 5.00 -9.40
CA GLN A 85 16.45 4.17 -10.52
C GLN A 85 15.32 3.82 -11.50
N ILE A 86 14.08 3.85 -11.03
CA ILE A 86 12.88 3.63 -11.86
C ILE A 86 12.22 4.94 -12.29
N GLY A 87 12.88 6.08 -12.07
CA GLY A 87 12.40 7.40 -12.48
C GLY A 87 11.25 7.94 -11.64
N MET A 88 11.16 7.58 -10.36
CA MET A 88 10.14 8.07 -9.44
C MET A 88 10.75 8.90 -8.30
N ASP A 89 10.20 10.08 -8.08
CA ASP A 89 10.55 10.92 -6.94
C ASP A 89 9.75 10.52 -5.70
N LEU A 90 10.45 10.31 -4.58
CA LEU A 90 9.80 9.97 -3.30
C LEU A 90 9.29 11.22 -2.59
N VAL A 91 8.00 11.24 -2.30
CA VAL A 91 7.37 12.30 -1.51
C VAL A 91 6.59 11.67 -0.36
N GLU A 92 7.14 11.72 0.85
CA GLU A 92 6.42 11.22 2.03
C GLU A 92 5.25 12.13 2.41
N ALA A 93 4.05 11.58 2.41
CA ALA A 93 2.83 12.27 2.85
C ALA A 93 1.88 11.35 3.60
N SER A 94 1.10 11.95 4.50
CA SER A 94 -0.11 11.32 5.04
C SER A 94 -1.27 11.74 4.16
N LEU A 95 -2.04 10.79 3.63
CA LEU A 95 -3.16 11.07 2.73
C LEU A 95 -4.47 10.52 3.30
N THR A 96 -5.50 11.31 3.19
CA THR A 96 -6.87 10.90 3.42
C THR A 96 -7.35 9.92 2.34
N LEU A 97 -8.46 9.26 2.58
CA LEU A 97 -9.05 8.36 1.58
C LEU A 97 -9.43 9.10 0.29
N GLU A 98 -9.91 10.33 0.40
CA GLU A 98 -10.29 11.14 -0.76
C GLU A 98 -9.07 11.54 -1.62
N GLU A 99 -7.96 11.90 -0.98
CA GLU A 99 -6.70 12.17 -1.69
C GLU A 99 -6.14 10.90 -2.39
N VAL A 100 -6.30 9.73 -1.76
CA VAL A 100 -5.95 8.45 -2.39
C VAL A 100 -6.84 8.17 -3.61
N LYS A 101 -8.14 8.43 -3.51
CA LYS A 101 -9.08 8.27 -4.63
C LYS A 101 -8.81 9.22 -5.80
N ALA A 102 -8.17 10.35 -5.54
CA ALA A 102 -7.79 11.32 -6.56
C ALA A 102 -6.42 11.05 -7.22
N ALA A 103 -5.72 9.99 -6.84
CA ALA A 103 -4.42 9.64 -7.39
C ALA A 103 -4.50 9.11 -8.83
N ASP A 104 -3.41 9.24 -9.59
CA ASP A 104 -3.33 8.71 -10.95
C ASP A 104 -3.20 7.17 -10.95
N PHE A 105 -2.53 6.63 -9.94
CA PHE A 105 -2.28 5.19 -9.81
C PHE A 105 -2.13 4.78 -8.34
N VAL A 106 -2.66 3.62 -7.99
CA VAL A 106 -2.52 3.03 -6.66
C VAL A 106 -1.87 1.65 -6.79
N LEU A 107 -0.84 1.44 -5.98
CA LEU A 107 -0.04 0.23 -5.96
C LEU A 107 -0.10 -0.41 -4.58
N MET A 108 -0.30 -1.73 -4.55
CA MET A 108 -0.10 -2.54 -3.35
C MET A 108 1.16 -3.40 -3.51
N THR A 109 1.93 -3.54 -2.44
CA THR A 109 3.15 -4.35 -2.43
C THR A 109 3.16 -5.36 -1.29
N ASN A 110 3.56 -6.59 -1.61
CA ASN A 110 3.86 -7.64 -0.63
C ASN A 110 4.85 -8.65 -1.21
N SER A 111 5.37 -9.56 -0.37
CA SER A 111 6.40 -10.53 -0.77
C SER A 111 5.89 -11.62 -1.71
N LEU A 112 4.58 -11.84 -1.84
CA LEU A 112 4.00 -12.89 -2.69
C LEU A 112 3.74 -12.40 -4.12
N ARG A 113 3.25 -11.16 -4.25
CA ARG A 113 2.82 -10.59 -5.54
C ARG A 113 3.76 -9.49 -6.03
N LEU A 114 4.73 -9.09 -5.22
CA LEU A 114 5.64 -7.97 -5.42
C LEU A 114 4.87 -6.65 -5.61
N PHE A 115 4.41 -6.38 -6.81
CA PHE A 115 3.69 -5.17 -7.20
C PHE A 115 2.33 -5.53 -7.80
N SER A 116 1.26 -5.06 -7.19
CA SER A 116 -0.11 -5.30 -7.64
C SER A 116 -0.85 -3.97 -7.83
N PRO A 117 -1.36 -3.69 -9.04
CA PRO A 117 -2.19 -2.50 -9.24
C PRO A 117 -3.50 -2.66 -8.48
N VAL A 118 -3.96 -1.58 -7.86
CA VAL A 118 -5.30 -1.48 -7.30
C VAL A 118 -6.20 -0.87 -8.36
N THR A 119 -7.26 -1.55 -8.74
CA THR A 119 -8.14 -1.12 -9.84
C THR A 119 -9.34 -0.32 -9.37
N LYS A 120 -9.74 -0.49 -8.11
CA LYS A 120 -10.90 0.20 -7.56
C LYS A 120 -10.78 0.37 -6.05
N ILE A 121 -11.14 1.54 -5.55
CA ILE A 121 -11.31 1.83 -4.11
C ILE A 121 -12.67 2.51 -3.95
N ASP A 122 -13.64 1.82 -3.31
CA ASP A 122 -15.05 2.21 -3.27
C ASP A 122 -15.58 2.51 -4.69
N GLY A 123 -15.93 3.75 -4.99
CA GLY A 123 -16.40 4.17 -6.32
C GLY A 123 -15.30 4.64 -7.28
N ALA A 124 -14.08 4.91 -6.80
CA ALA A 124 -12.98 5.41 -7.62
C ALA A 124 -12.29 4.25 -8.37
N THR A 125 -11.98 4.45 -9.64
CA THR A 125 -11.32 3.45 -10.51
C THR A 125 -9.94 3.93 -10.94
N PHE A 126 -9.01 2.98 -11.07
CA PHE A 126 -7.61 3.22 -11.43
C PHE A 126 -7.17 2.29 -12.56
N PRO A 127 -6.07 2.63 -13.28
CA PRO A 127 -5.49 1.75 -14.28
C PRO A 127 -5.13 0.38 -13.71
N GLY A 128 -5.57 -0.70 -14.39
CA GLY A 128 -5.28 -2.08 -13.98
C GLY A 128 -3.93 -2.61 -14.46
N GLN A 129 -3.17 -1.84 -15.23
CA GLN A 129 -1.85 -2.23 -15.71
C GLN A 129 -0.76 -1.47 -14.98
N LEU A 130 0.31 -2.18 -14.60
CA LEU A 130 1.50 -1.56 -14.01
C LEU A 130 2.13 -0.57 -15.00
N PRO A 131 2.35 0.68 -14.59
CA PRO A 131 3.19 1.63 -15.34
C PRO A 131 4.59 1.08 -15.62
N SER A 132 5.27 1.62 -16.63
CA SER A 132 6.60 1.20 -17.05
C SER A 132 7.64 1.19 -15.92
N ALA A 133 7.60 2.19 -15.04
CA ALA A 133 8.44 2.27 -13.85
C ALA A 133 8.32 1.03 -12.96
N PHE A 134 7.10 0.58 -12.67
CA PHE A 134 6.87 -0.60 -11.82
C PHE A 134 7.10 -1.93 -12.54
N LYS A 135 6.95 -1.98 -13.87
CA LYS A 135 7.41 -3.13 -14.67
C LYS A 135 8.93 -3.27 -14.60
N LEU A 136 9.64 -2.15 -14.70
CA LEU A 136 11.09 -2.12 -14.51
C LEU A 136 11.47 -2.55 -13.08
N ALA A 137 10.79 -2.03 -12.06
CA ALA A 137 11.00 -2.42 -10.66
C ALA A 137 10.82 -3.93 -10.46
N SER A 138 9.77 -4.53 -11.03
CA SER A 138 9.53 -5.98 -10.95
C SER A 138 10.69 -6.79 -11.54
N ARG A 139 11.22 -6.36 -12.69
CA ARG A 139 12.35 -7.01 -13.33
C ARG A 139 13.61 -6.90 -12.48
N LEU A 140 13.97 -5.70 -12.05
CA LEU A 140 15.15 -5.46 -11.21
C LEU A 140 15.09 -6.24 -9.89
N MET A 141 13.92 -6.36 -9.30
CA MET A 141 13.76 -7.11 -8.04
C MET A 141 13.96 -8.61 -8.25
N LEU A 142 13.49 -9.18 -9.36
CA LEU A 142 13.70 -10.60 -9.70
C LEU A 142 15.15 -10.91 -10.06
N GLU A 143 15.88 -9.95 -10.64
CA GLU A 143 17.30 -10.10 -11.00
C GLU A 143 18.24 -9.96 -9.79
N SER A 144 17.79 -9.31 -8.71
CA SER A 144 18.59 -9.08 -7.48
C SER A 144 18.40 -10.14 -6.39
N GLY A 145 17.53 -11.09 -6.58
CA GLY A 145 17.29 -12.26 -5.71
C GLY A 145 17.95 -13.47 -6.28
#